data_2bef9035cb966c9120fb56686372921a
#
_entry.id   2bef9035cb966c9120fb56686372921a
#
_cell.length_a   1.000
_cell.length_b   1.000
_cell.length_c   1.000
_cell.angle_alpha   90.00
_cell.angle_beta   90.00
_cell.angle_gamma   90.00
#
_symmetry.space_group_name_H-M   'P 1'
#
loop_
_entity.id
_entity.type
_entity.pdbx_description
1 polymer ?
#
loop_
_entity_poly.entity_id
_entity_poly.type
_entity_poly.pdbx_seq_one_letter_code
_entity_poly.pdbx_strand_id
1 'polypeptide(L)'
;KNISMETPILEGKEYSFNGGRIKVIGPKRGTMLKVAEKIEKQMEHSGGKYIGDISHVEDIYEADSSDTNKASIIAVLEFEDKKILFTGDSTAENIIEAVNKYYPQEKFVMVKLPHHGSSHNISRELIKKLNTDQFIISTNKTVEKVVLYRFGEERKNTELLCNYDWWKKEYFTENGIK
;
A
#
# COMPACT_ATOMS: atom_id res chain seq x y z
N LYS A 1 -31.28 6.24 5.72
CA LYS A 1 -30.56 5.95 6.97
C LYS A 1 -29.33 6.83 7.01
N ASN A 2 -29.25 7.78 7.93
CA ASN A 2 -28.05 8.56 8.14
C ASN A 2 -27.02 7.69 8.85
N ILE A 3 -25.92 7.38 8.19
CA ILE A 3 -24.76 6.75 8.82
C ILE A 3 -23.90 7.90 9.32
N SER A 4 -23.92 8.18 10.62
CA SER A 4 -22.97 9.10 11.23
C SER A 4 -21.82 8.29 11.84
N MET A 5 -20.59 8.60 11.45
CA MET A 5 -19.42 8.09 12.16
C MET A 5 -19.06 9.05 13.28
N GLU A 6 -19.38 8.66 14.51
CA GLU A 6 -19.16 9.50 15.70
C GLU A 6 -17.68 9.60 16.12
N THR A 7 -16.82 8.69 15.64
CA THR A 7 -15.41 8.65 16.03
C THR A 7 -14.51 8.28 14.84
N PRO A 8 -13.31 8.86 14.74
CA PRO A 8 -12.37 8.50 13.68
C PRO A 8 -11.95 7.03 13.78
N ILE A 9 -11.69 6.42 12.62
CA ILE A 9 -11.17 5.05 12.53
C ILE A 9 -9.67 5.10 12.78
N LEU A 10 -9.24 4.54 13.90
CA LEU A 10 -7.87 4.60 14.37
C LEU A 10 -7.34 3.22 14.74
N GLU A 11 -6.02 3.12 14.82
CA GLU A 11 -5.29 1.97 15.34
C GLU A 11 -5.92 1.38 16.61
N GLY A 12 -6.03 0.05 16.64
CA GLY A 12 -6.59 -0.73 17.76
C GLY A 12 -8.09 -0.96 17.69
N LYS A 13 -8.84 -0.33 16.77
CA LYS A 13 -10.26 -0.63 16.59
C LYS A 13 -10.48 -1.97 15.89
N GLU A 14 -11.50 -2.69 16.34
CA GLU A 14 -11.91 -3.96 15.73
C GLU A 14 -13.41 -3.94 15.44
N TYR A 15 -13.79 -4.50 14.29
CA TYR A 15 -15.16 -4.61 13.81
C TYR A 15 -15.44 -6.06 13.47
N SER A 16 -16.32 -6.71 14.24
CA SER A 16 -16.68 -8.12 14.01
C SER A 16 -17.90 -8.25 13.12
N PHE A 17 -17.93 -9.30 12.32
CA PHE A 17 -19.05 -9.72 11.50
C PHE A 17 -19.14 -11.27 11.51
N ASN A 18 -20.17 -11.83 10.89
CA ASN A 18 -20.34 -13.28 10.90
C ASN A 18 -19.16 -13.98 10.19
N GLY A 19 -18.40 -14.78 10.95
CA GLY A 19 -17.25 -15.54 10.48
C GLY A 19 -15.92 -14.77 10.42
N GLY A 20 -15.89 -13.47 10.77
CA GLY A 20 -14.64 -12.72 10.68
C GLY A 20 -14.60 -11.41 11.45
N ARG A 21 -13.49 -10.70 11.29
CA ARG A 21 -13.30 -9.34 11.83
C ARG A 21 -12.38 -8.49 10.96
N ILE A 22 -12.53 -7.19 11.08
CA ILE A 22 -11.57 -6.22 10.55
C ILE A 22 -10.85 -5.60 11.75
N LYS A 23 -9.54 -5.73 11.79
CA LYS A 23 -8.68 -5.09 12.78
C LYS A 23 -7.94 -3.92 12.14
N VAL A 24 -8.13 -2.73 12.69
CA VAL A 24 -7.43 -1.51 12.26
C VAL A 24 -6.09 -1.45 12.98
N ILE A 25 -5.00 -1.41 12.22
CA ILE A 25 -3.63 -1.35 12.74
C ILE A 25 -2.90 -0.04 12.43
N GLY A 26 -3.59 0.89 11.78
CA GLY A 26 -3.18 2.28 11.50
C GLY A 26 -4.36 3.08 10.97
N PRO A 27 -4.30 4.41 10.97
CA PRO A 27 -3.21 5.25 11.45
C PRO A 27 -3.22 5.42 12.99
N LYS A 28 -2.08 5.86 13.52
CA LYS A 28 -1.97 6.28 14.92
C LYS A 28 -2.73 7.58 15.16
N ARG A 29 -3.29 7.76 16.37
CA ARG A 29 -4.01 8.97 16.74
C ARG A 29 -3.18 10.24 16.55
N GLY A 30 -1.88 10.21 16.91
CA GLY A 30 -0.99 11.35 16.72
C GLY A 30 -0.77 11.73 15.26
N THR A 31 -0.75 10.75 14.34
CA THR A 31 -0.66 11.02 12.89
C THR A 31 -1.93 11.72 12.39
N MET A 32 -3.10 11.25 12.79
CA MET A 32 -4.37 11.88 12.42
C MET A 32 -4.50 13.32 12.91
N LEU A 33 -4.09 13.60 14.14
CA LEU A 33 -4.14 14.97 14.70
C LEU A 33 -3.26 15.94 13.90
N LYS A 34 -2.03 15.51 13.55
CA LYS A 34 -1.12 16.33 12.72
C LYS A 34 -1.70 16.63 11.34
N VAL A 35 -2.42 15.67 10.75
CA VAL A 35 -3.07 15.85 9.44
C VAL A 35 -4.25 16.81 9.56
N ALA A 36 -5.10 16.66 10.59
CA ALA A 36 -6.24 17.55 10.82
C ALA A 36 -5.81 19.02 10.98
N GLU A 37 -4.74 19.29 11.75
CA GLU A 37 -4.17 20.63 11.93
C GLU A 37 -3.64 21.24 10.62
N LYS A 38 -3.14 20.41 9.69
CA LYS A 38 -2.61 20.86 8.39
C LYS A 38 -3.69 21.07 7.34
N ILE A 39 -4.73 20.25 7.31
CA ILE A 39 -5.86 20.39 6.36
C ILE A 39 -6.54 21.75 6.56
N GLU A 40 -6.60 22.25 7.77
CA GLU A 40 -7.10 23.62 8.02
C GLU A 40 -6.21 24.72 7.39
N LYS A 41 -4.96 24.40 7.00
CA LYS A 41 -3.98 25.41 6.55
C LYS A 41 -3.61 25.36 5.07
N GLN A 42 -3.95 24.30 4.33
CA GLN A 42 -3.48 24.14 2.94
C GLN A 42 -4.53 23.54 2.00
N MET A 43 -4.97 24.32 1.02
CA MET A 43 -5.56 23.85 -0.23
C MET A 43 -4.66 24.32 -1.37
N GLU A 44 -3.71 23.49 -1.84
CA GLU A 44 -3.08 23.67 -3.15
C GLU A 44 -2.51 22.35 -3.70
N HIS A 45 -2.64 22.17 -5.02
CA HIS A 45 -2.36 20.96 -5.76
C HIS A 45 -1.00 21.04 -6.46
N SER A 46 -0.31 19.92 -6.58
CA SER A 46 0.75 19.74 -7.58
C SER A 46 0.74 18.34 -8.18
N GLY A 47 0.77 18.26 -9.51
CA GLY A 47 0.86 17.02 -10.28
C GLY A 47 2.19 16.94 -11.01
N GLY A 48 2.79 15.77 -11.08
CA GLY A 48 4.03 15.50 -11.81
C GLY A 48 3.85 14.40 -12.87
N LYS A 49 4.47 14.58 -14.04
CA LYS A 49 4.55 13.62 -15.15
C LYS A 49 5.92 12.96 -15.18
N TYR A 50 5.97 11.65 -15.45
CA TYR A 50 7.22 10.99 -15.78
C TYR A 50 7.11 10.08 -17.00
N ILE A 51 8.10 10.16 -17.91
CA ILE A 51 8.28 9.29 -19.09
C ILE A 51 9.78 8.98 -19.16
N GLY A 52 10.17 7.69 -19.20
CA GLY A 52 11.57 7.30 -19.31
C GLY A 52 11.79 5.84 -19.74
N ASP A 53 12.90 5.57 -20.41
CA ASP A 53 13.35 4.30 -20.96
C ASP A 53 13.76 3.27 -19.89
N ILE A 54 13.60 1.95 -20.20
CA ILE A 54 13.80 0.84 -19.25
C ILE A 54 15.28 0.46 -19.08
N SER A 55 16.15 0.84 -19.98
CA SER A 55 17.54 0.35 -20.00
C SER A 55 18.37 0.78 -18.79
N HIS A 56 17.93 1.80 -18.04
CA HIS A 56 18.58 2.27 -16.83
C HIS A 56 17.51 2.67 -15.80
N VAL A 57 17.08 1.72 -14.96
CA VAL A 57 16.21 2.02 -13.80
C VAL A 57 17.13 2.41 -12.65
N GLU A 58 17.19 3.69 -12.36
CA GLU A 58 17.80 4.19 -11.13
C GLU A 58 16.82 3.95 -9.97
N ASP A 59 17.16 3.00 -9.08
CA ASP A 59 16.31 2.67 -7.95
C ASP A 59 16.59 3.60 -6.77
N ILE A 60 16.22 4.85 -6.91
CA ILE A 60 16.21 5.82 -5.80
C ILE A 60 14.84 5.76 -5.13
N TYR A 61 14.81 5.38 -3.85
CA TYR A 61 13.59 5.43 -3.06
C TYR A 61 13.47 6.79 -2.38
N GLU A 62 12.47 7.54 -2.81
CA GLU A 62 12.02 8.76 -2.13
C GLU A 62 10.69 8.48 -1.44
N ALA A 63 10.68 8.52 -0.11
CA ALA A 63 9.48 8.24 0.67
C ALA A 63 8.37 9.28 0.43
N ASP A 64 7.13 8.80 0.37
CA ASP A 64 5.96 9.68 0.32
C ASP A 64 5.90 10.56 1.56
N SER A 65 5.99 11.86 1.36
CA SER A 65 5.95 12.87 2.43
C SER A 65 4.55 13.34 2.77
N SER A 66 3.53 12.93 2.00
CA SER A 66 2.13 13.34 2.18
C SER A 66 1.60 12.99 3.58
N ASP A 67 1.20 14.00 4.32
CA ASP A 67 0.59 13.77 5.64
C ASP A 67 -0.76 13.07 5.53
N THR A 68 -1.51 13.34 4.46
CA THR A 68 -2.80 12.65 4.18
C THR A 68 -2.59 11.15 4.00
N ASN A 69 -1.57 10.76 3.22
CA ASN A 69 -1.25 9.35 3.01
C ASN A 69 -0.73 8.69 4.28
N LYS A 70 0.06 9.38 5.09
CA LYS A 70 0.46 8.90 6.43
C LYS A 70 -0.73 8.60 7.34
N ALA A 71 -1.86 9.29 7.14
CA ALA A 71 -3.11 9.08 7.89
C ALA A 71 -4.05 8.06 7.26
N SER A 72 -3.65 7.39 6.19
CA SER A 72 -4.45 6.33 5.57
C SER A 72 -4.66 5.15 6.51
N ILE A 73 -5.84 4.55 6.42
CA ILE A 73 -6.22 3.38 7.21
C ILE A 73 -5.41 2.16 6.75
N ILE A 74 -4.78 1.50 7.70
CA ILE A 74 -4.17 0.18 7.54
C ILE A 74 -5.03 -0.81 8.31
N ALA A 75 -5.55 -1.85 7.65
CA ALA A 75 -6.44 -2.82 8.27
C ALA A 75 -6.13 -4.25 7.83
N VAL A 76 -6.39 -5.19 8.72
CA VAL A 76 -6.35 -6.62 8.42
C VAL A 76 -7.76 -7.17 8.49
N LEU A 77 -8.20 -7.77 7.39
CA LEU A 77 -9.38 -8.61 7.36
C LEU A 77 -8.97 -10.02 7.78
N GLU A 78 -9.57 -10.50 8.85
CA GLU A 78 -9.45 -11.87 9.31
C GLU A 78 -10.77 -12.59 9.06
N PHE A 79 -10.72 -13.66 8.30
CA PHE A 79 -11.87 -14.51 8.02
C PHE A 79 -11.44 -15.97 8.11
N GLU A 80 -12.06 -16.73 9.01
CA GLU A 80 -11.58 -18.04 9.40
C GLU A 80 -10.11 -17.98 9.83
N ASP A 81 -9.23 -18.76 9.21
CA ASP A 81 -7.77 -18.79 9.45
C ASP A 81 -6.97 -17.91 8.46
N LYS A 82 -7.65 -17.17 7.58
CA LYS A 82 -7.05 -16.35 6.52
C LYS A 82 -6.98 -14.89 6.92
N LYS A 83 -5.88 -14.24 6.51
CA LYS A 83 -5.67 -12.80 6.75
C LYS A 83 -5.28 -12.09 5.47
N ILE A 84 -5.96 -10.97 5.20
CA ILE A 84 -5.67 -10.08 4.07
C ILE A 84 -5.31 -8.70 4.64
N LEU A 85 -4.17 -8.17 4.21
CA LEU A 85 -3.72 -6.84 4.62
C LEU A 85 -4.14 -5.79 3.58
N PHE A 86 -4.84 -4.76 4.05
CA PHE A 86 -5.18 -3.55 3.30
C PHE A 86 -4.33 -2.40 3.82
N THR A 87 -3.57 -1.76 2.95
CA THR A 87 -2.58 -0.75 3.34
C THR A 87 -3.02 0.70 3.06
N GLY A 88 -4.20 0.88 2.45
CA GLY A 88 -4.66 2.21 2.00
C GLY A 88 -3.64 2.85 1.06
N ASP A 89 -3.41 4.14 1.26
CA ASP A 89 -2.36 4.90 0.59
C ASP A 89 -1.20 5.22 1.55
N SER A 90 -1.06 4.42 2.62
CA SER A 90 -0.08 4.66 3.70
C SER A 90 1.36 4.55 3.21
N THR A 91 2.29 5.12 3.98
CA THR A 91 3.72 5.04 3.67
C THR A 91 4.30 3.68 4.02
N ALA A 92 5.40 3.31 3.38
CA ALA A 92 6.10 2.04 3.64
C ALA A 92 6.48 1.89 5.12
N GLU A 93 6.97 2.96 5.74
CA GLU A 93 7.43 2.98 7.13
C GLU A 93 6.27 2.72 8.10
N ASN A 94 5.13 3.38 7.88
CA ASN A 94 3.93 3.19 8.72
C ASN A 94 3.39 1.77 8.62
N ILE A 95 3.40 1.19 7.43
CA ILE A 95 2.96 -0.20 7.21
C ILE A 95 3.91 -1.18 7.91
N ILE A 96 5.22 -1.00 7.74
CA ILE A 96 6.23 -1.84 8.40
C ILE A 96 6.07 -1.77 9.92
N GLU A 97 5.92 -0.57 10.47
CA GLU A 97 5.73 -0.38 11.91
C GLU A 97 4.46 -1.07 12.41
N ALA A 98 3.33 -0.87 11.72
CA ALA A 98 2.05 -1.47 12.08
C ALA A 98 2.10 -3.01 12.02
N VAL A 99 2.69 -3.57 10.96
CA VAL A 99 2.85 -5.02 10.82
C VAL A 99 3.79 -5.58 11.89
N ASN A 100 4.90 -4.91 12.18
CA ASN A 100 5.81 -5.33 13.25
C ASN A 100 5.12 -5.38 14.63
N LYS A 101 4.25 -4.43 14.89
CA LYS A 101 3.54 -4.33 16.17
C LYS A 101 2.45 -5.39 16.35
N TYR A 102 1.65 -5.63 15.31
CA TYR A 102 0.42 -6.44 15.42
C TYR A 102 0.54 -7.83 14.81
N TYR A 103 1.39 -7.99 13.79
CA TYR A 103 1.52 -9.22 13.00
C TYR A 103 2.99 -9.50 12.61
N PRO A 104 3.94 -9.56 13.56
CA PRO A 104 5.39 -9.57 13.29
C PRO A 104 5.86 -10.75 12.45
N GLN A 105 5.18 -11.90 12.53
CA GLN A 105 5.55 -13.15 11.84
C GLN A 105 4.38 -13.74 11.04
N GLU A 106 3.30 -12.99 10.88
CA GLU A 106 2.11 -13.49 10.21
C GLU A 106 2.35 -13.66 8.71
N LYS A 107 1.83 -14.75 8.15
CA LYS A 107 1.70 -14.92 6.69
C LYS A 107 0.31 -14.46 6.28
N PHE A 108 0.26 -13.43 5.44
CA PHE A 108 -0.97 -12.97 4.81
C PHE A 108 -1.25 -13.81 3.57
N VAL A 109 -2.51 -14.17 3.35
CA VAL A 109 -2.93 -14.80 2.09
C VAL A 109 -2.70 -13.82 0.94
N MET A 110 -2.93 -12.53 1.20
CA MET A 110 -2.88 -11.49 0.18
C MET A 110 -2.60 -10.12 0.82
N VAL A 111 -1.89 -9.25 0.11
CA VAL A 111 -1.65 -7.87 0.52
C VAL A 111 -2.04 -6.91 -0.60
N LYS A 112 -2.95 -5.97 -0.34
CA LYS A 112 -3.16 -4.83 -1.25
C LYS A 112 -2.01 -3.85 -1.09
N LEU A 113 -1.28 -3.58 -2.17
CA LEU A 113 -0.18 -2.62 -2.18
C LEU A 113 -0.65 -1.19 -1.90
N PRO A 114 0.17 -0.39 -1.19
CA PRO A 114 -0.18 0.98 -0.86
C PRO A 114 -0.22 1.87 -2.10
N HIS A 115 -1.02 2.93 -2.00
CA HIS A 115 -1.11 4.03 -2.94
C HIS A 115 -1.08 3.58 -4.41
N HIS A 116 -1.93 2.60 -4.73
CA HIS A 116 -2.12 2.06 -6.08
C HIS A 116 -0.85 1.51 -6.75
N GLY A 117 0.17 1.16 -5.99
CA GLY A 117 1.46 0.70 -6.52
C GLY A 117 2.47 1.81 -6.78
N SER A 118 2.36 2.96 -6.11
CA SER A 118 3.30 4.07 -6.23
C SER A 118 4.70 3.72 -5.74
N SER A 119 5.74 4.12 -6.49
CA SER A 119 7.15 3.90 -6.14
C SER A 119 7.57 4.59 -4.84
N HIS A 120 6.88 5.68 -4.45
CA HIS A 120 7.12 6.41 -3.20
C HIS A 120 6.56 5.71 -1.96
N ASN A 121 5.68 4.72 -2.14
CA ASN A 121 5.05 3.97 -1.04
C ASN A 121 5.50 2.50 -0.98
N ILE A 122 6.33 2.05 -1.94
CA ILE A 122 6.80 0.67 -2.03
C ILE A 122 8.32 0.64 -1.99
N SER A 123 8.88 0.56 -0.79
CA SER A 123 10.32 0.36 -0.60
C SER A 123 10.70 -1.14 -0.67
N ARG A 124 11.98 -1.43 -0.87
CA ARG A 124 12.51 -2.81 -0.81
C ARG A 124 12.29 -3.43 0.58
N GLU A 125 12.45 -2.64 1.65
CA GLU A 125 12.21 -3.07 3.03
C GLU A 125 10.76 -3.49 3.23
N LEU A 126 9.79 -2.75 2.67
CA LEU A 126 8.39 -3.12 2.73
C LEU A 126 8.15 -4.45 2.01
N ILE A 127 8.67 -4.62 0.80
CA ILE A 127 8.53 -5.87 0.03
C ILE A 127 9.10 -7.06 0.81
N LYS A 128 10.27 -6.91 1.45
CA LYS A 128 10.89 -7.95 2.28
C LYS A 128 10.06 -8.27 3.52
N LYS A 129 9.51 -7.23 4.15
CA LYS A 129 8.75 -7.37 5.40
C LYS A 129 7.42 -8.09 5.23
N LEU A 130 6.72 -7.84 4.14
CA LEU A 130 5.39 -8.40 3.91
C LEU A 130 5.46 -9.89 3.55
N ASN A 131 5.12 -10.73 4.50
CA ASN A 131 5.12 -12.19 4.31
C ASN A 131 3.84 -12.64 3.57
N THR A 132 3.90 -12.62 2.25
CA THR A 132 2.85 -13.10 1.34
C THR A 132 3.44 -13.47 -0.01
N ASP A 133 2.78 -14.34 -0.75
CA ASP A 133 3.15 -14.66 -2.14
C ASP A 133 2.27 -13.91 -3.15
N GLN A 134 1.19 -13.24 -2.67
CA GLN A 134 0.21 -12.56 -3.53
C GLN A 134 0.02 -11.10 -3.14
N PHE A 135 0.27 -10.21 -4.11
CA PHE A 135 0.03 -8.77 -3.94
C PHE A 135 -1.03 -8.28 -4.92
N ILE A 136 -1.94 -7.42 -4.44
CA ILE A 136 -2.95 -6.77 -5.27
C ILE A 136 -2.48 -5.36 -5.62
N ILE A 137 -2.47 -5.05 -6.90
CA ILE A 137 -2.30 -3.70 -7.43
C ILE A 137 -3.66 -3.22 -7.95
N SER A 138 -4.23 -2.24 -7.28
CA SER A 138 -5.52 -1.65 -7.65
C SER A 138 -5.28 -0.27 -8.27
N THR A 139 -5.09 -0.22 -9.58
CA THR A 139 -4.88 1.01 -10.33
C THR A 139 -5.41 0.89 -11.76
N ASN A 140 -5.86 2.00 -12.33
CA ASN A 140 -6.16 2.13 -13.76
C ASN A 140 -5.01 2.75 -14.56
N LYS A 141 -3.90 3.06 -13.88
CA LYS A 141 -2.67 3.61 -14.48
C LYS A 141 -1.63 2.50 -14.64
N THR A 142 -0.65 2.73 -15.49
CA THR A 142 0.52 1.86 -15.58
C THR A 142 1.33 1.98 -14.30
N VAL A 143 1.71 0.83 -13.71
CA VAL A 143 2.61 0.78 -12.55
C VAL A 143 4.02 1.19 -12.98
N GLU A 144 4.69 1.92 -12.13
CA GLU A 144 6.05 2.38 -12.40
C GLU A 144 7.03 1.20 -12.48
N LYS A 145 7.90 1.22 -13.48
CA LYS A 145 8.86 0.14 -13.76
C LYS A 145 9.76 -0.18 -12.58
N VAL A 146 10.16 0.84 -11.82
CA VAL A 146 11.00 0.67 -10.63
C VAL A 146 10.32 -0.18 -9.57
N VAL A 147 8.98 -0.17 -9.47
CA VAL A 147 8.24 -1.04 -8.55
C VAL A 147 8.38 -2.50 -8.96
N LEU A 148 8.18 -2.79 -10.26
CA LEU A 148 8.34 -4.14 -10.79
C LEU A 148 9.79 -4.63 -10.65
N TYR A 149 10.75 -3.76 -10.90
CA TYR A 149 12.17 -4.03 -10.69
C TYR A 149 12.45 -4.40 -9.21
N ARG A 150 11.96 -3.62 -8.25
CA ARG A 150 12.11 -3.93 -6.82
C ARG A 150 11.52 -5.29 -6.46
N PHE A 151 10.35 -5.64 -6.99
CA PHE A 151 9.76 -6.96 -6.78
C PHE A 151 10.61 -8.08 -7.37
N GLY A 152 11.11 -7.92 -8.60
CA GLY A 152 11.97 -8.90 -9.26
C GLY A 152 13.27 -9.17 -8.50
N GLU A 153 13.87 -8.13 -7.93
CA GLU A 153 15.09 -8.25 -7.13
C GLU A 153 14.86 -8.92 -5.77
N GLU A 154 13.74 -8.61 -5.12
CA GLU A 154 13.51 -9.05 -3.74
C GLU A 154 12.73 -10.36 -3.62
N ARG A 155 12.00 -10.76 -4.67
CA ARG A 155 11.11 -11.95 -4.63
C ARG A 155 11.06 -12.68 -5.96
N LYS A 156 11.39 -13.98 -5.93
CA LYS A 156 11.41 -14.83 -7.14
C LYS A 156 10.06 -15.45 -7.51
N ASN A 157 9.16 -15.65 -6.56
CA ASN A 157 7.88 -16.35 -6.76
C ASN A 157 6.74 -15.53 -6.16
N THR A 158 6.42 -14.40 -6.80
CA THR A 158 5.37 -13.50 -6.34
C THR A 158 4.36 -13.25 -7.43
N GLU A 159 3.09 -13.35 -7.11
CA GLU A 159 1.99 -13.00 -8.00
C GLU A 159 1.57 -11.55 -7.76
N LEU A 160 1.54 -10.76 -8.83
CA LEU A 160 0.96 -9.41 -8.84
C LEU A 160 -0.41 -9.47 -9.49
N LEU A 161 -1.45 -9.42 -8.68
CA LEU A 161 -2.85 -9.45 -9.11
C LEU A 161 -3.31 -8.03 -9.44
N CYS A 162 -3.65 -7.79 -10.69
CA CYS A 162 -3.99 -6.46 -11.18
C CYS A 162 -5.46 -6.39 -11.61
N ASN A 163 -6.14 -5.30 -11.29
CA ASN A 163 -7.54 -5.09 -11.67
C ASN A 163 -7.74 -4.52 -13.09
N TYR A 164 -6.64 -4.14 -13.77
CA TYR A 164 -6.61 -3.68 -15.17
C TYR A 164 -5.43 -4.28 -15.91
N ASP A 165 -5.57 -4.46 -17.22
CA ASP A 165 -4.59 -5.06 -18.13
C ASP A 165 -3.49 -4.07 -18.55
N TRP A 166 -2.97 -3.23 -17.65
CA TRP A 166 -1.97 -2.21 -17.96
C TRP A 166 -0.65 -2.80 -18.50
N TRP A 167 -0.32 -4.05 -18.16
CA TRP A 167 0.86 -4.77 -18.66
C TRP A 167 0.76 -5.16 -20.14
N LYS A 168 -0.43 -5.13 -20.76
CA LYS A 168 -0.63 -5.38 -22.19
C LYS A 168 -0.26 -4.19 -23.06
N LYS A 169 0.05 -3.03 -22.49
CA LYS A 169 0.57 -1.88 -23.24
C LYS A 169 1.98 -2.20 -23.70
N GLU A 170 2.34 -1.76 -24.94
CA GLU A 170 3.58 -2.10 -25.67
C GLU A 170 4.88 -2.01 -24.86
N TYR A 171 4.93 -1.24 -23.81
CA TYR A 171 6.10 -1.11 -22.93
C TYR A 171 6.59 -2.41 -22.26
N PHE A 172 5.76 -3.42 -22.15
CA PHE A 172 6.07 -4.66 -21.44
C PHE A 172 6.26 -5.86 -22.35
N THR A 173 5.85 -5.77 -23.64
CA THR A 173 5.90 -6.89 -24.58
C THR A 173 7.25 -7.03 -25.26
N GLU A 174 8.01 -5.95 -25.48
CA GLU A 174 9.29 -5.97 -26.19
C GLU A 174 10.51 -6.25 -25.29
N ASN A 175 10.42 -6.09 -23.97
CA ASN A 175 11.56 -6.15 -23.05
C ASN A 175 11.50 -7.25 -21.99
N GLY A 176 10.76 -8.32 -22.22
CA GLY A 176 11.03 -9.61 -21.58
C GLY A 176 10.74 -9.74 -20.10
N ILE A 177 9.76 -9.01 -19.52
CA ILE A 177 9.17 -9.42 -18.26
C ILE A 177 8.12 -10.51 -18.56
N LYS A 178 8.56 -11.74 -18.50
CA LYS A 178 7.69 -12.93 -18.51
C LYS A 178 7.35 -13.31 -17.09
#